data_3d9c5de7f283240d31fd0c8321c8a3be
#
_entry.id   3d9c5de7f283240d31fd0c8321c8a3be
#
_cell.length_a   1.000
_cell.length_b   1.000
_cell.length_c   1.000
_cell.angle_alpha   90.00
_cell.angle_beta   90.00
_cell.angle_gamma   90.00
#
_symmetry.space_group_name_H-M   'P 1'
#
loop_
_entity.id
_entity.type
_entity.pdbx_description
1 polymer ?
#
loop_
_entity_poly.entity_id
_entity_poly.type
_entity_poly.pdbx_seq_one_letter_code
_entity_poly.pdbx_strand_id
1 'polypeptide(L)'
;MAENTQRDLVEEYFAGFRASDHPRILATLTDDVEWVIHGHRTTRGKAEFDGEIENPAFTGSPDLDVQRVHEDGPVVVTTGEGRGVSVEHGPFRFAFNDLFTFRDRLIARVDSYIVPLP
;
A
#
# COMPACT_ATOMS: atom_id res chain seq x y z
N MET A 1 -23.53 -14.67 -4.64
CA MET A 1 -22.54 -13.66 -4.99
C MET A 1 -21.16 -14.07 -4.46
N ALA A 2 -20.18 -13.98 -5.29
CA ALA A 2 -18.81 -14.35 -4.88
C ALA A 2 -18.29 -13.33 -3.88
N GLU A 3 -17.60 -13.83 -2.87
CA GLU A 3 -16.91 -12.97 -1.93
C GLU A 3 -15.59 -12.50 -2.54
N ASN A 4 -15.14 -11.32 -2.13
CA ASN A 4 -13.83 -10.83 -2.54
C ASN A 4 -12.74 -11.72 -1.97
N THR A 5 -11.81 -12.13 -2.82
CA THR A 5 -10.62 -12.86 -2.39
C THR A 5 -9.62 -11.90 -1.76
N GLN A 6 -8.60 -12.46 -1.09
CA GLN A 6 -7.51 -11.64 -0.58
C GLN A 6 -6.83 -10.85 -1.71
N ARG A 7 -6.63 -11.49 -2.87
CA ARG A 7 -6.06 -10.81 -4.03
C ARG A 7 -6.94 -9.68 -4.53
N ASP A 8 -8.26 -9.85 -4.52
CA ASP A 8 -9.19 -8.79 -4.91
C ASP A 8 -9.06 -7.58 -3.99
N LEU A 9 -8.91 -7.79 -2.69
CA LEU A 9 -8.73 -6.70 -1.74
C LEU A 9 -7.40 -5.99 -1.93
N VAL A 10 -6.34 -6.72 -2.25
CA VAL A 10 -5.04 -6.11 -2.57
C VAL A 10 -5.14 -5.26 -3.84
N GLU A 11 -5.86 -5.73 -4.86
CA GLU A 11 -6.14 -4.94 -6.06
C GLU A 11 -6.89 -3.65 -5.74
N GLU A 12 -7.92 -3.74 -4.89
CA GLU A 12 -8.68 -2.57 -4.45
C GLU A 12 -7.78 -1.58 -3.70
N TYR A 13 -6.90 -2.09 -2.84
CA TYR A 13 -5.94 -1.28 -2.11
C TYR A 13 -5.06 -0.46 -3.07
N PHE A 14 -4.45 -1.11 -4.05
CA PHE A 14 -3.59 -0.42 -5.02
C PHE A 14 -4.39 0.52 -5.93
N ALA A 15 -5.57 0.12 -6.36
CA ALA A 15 -6.43 0.96 -7.19
C ALA A 15 -6.82 2.23 -6.43
N GLY A 16 -7.11 2.10 -5.13
CA GLY A 16 -7.38 3.25 -4.27
C GLY A 16 -6.20 4.20 -4.18
N PHE A 17 -4.99 3.66 -4.01
CA PHE A 17 -3.78 4.49 -3.98
C PHE A 17 -3.56 5.23 -5.30
N ARG A 18 -3.72 4.55 -6.43
CA ARG A 18 -3.56 5.18 -7.75
C ARG A 18 -4.55 6.33 -7.97
N ALA A 19 -5.75 6.19 -7.42
CA ALA A 19 -6.81 7.20 -7.57
C ALA A 19 -6.83 8.23 -6.45
N SER A 20 -5.96 8.11 -5.44
CA SER A 20 -6.02 8.89 -4.19
C SER A 20 -7.41 8.82 -3.55
N ASP A 21 -8.01 7.65 -3.59
CA ASP A 21 -9.35 7.40 -3.05
C ASP A 21 -9.24 6.83 -1.65
N HIS A 22 -9.16 7.70 -0.65
CA HIS A 22 -8.96 7.31 0.74
C HIS A 22 -10.04 6.36 1.26
N PRO A 23 -11.35 6.64 1.08
CA PRO A 23 -12.36 5.69 1.54
C PRO A 23 -12.22 4.30 0.94
N ARG A 24 -11.83 4.22 -0.32
CA ARG A 24 -11.62 2.94 -1.02
C ARG A 24 -10.48 2.15 -0.41
N ILE A 25 -9.37 2.82 -0.10
CA ILE A 25 -8.23 2.19 0.57
C ILE A 25 -8.64 1.71 1.96
N LEU A 26 -9.22 2.59 2.76
CA LEU A 26 -9.57 2.30 4.14
C LEU A 26 -10.58 1.18 4.27
N ALA A 27 -11.44 1.00 3.29
CA ALA A 27 -12.43 -0.08 3.27
C ALA A 27 -11.80 -1.48 3.18
N THR A 28 -10.54 -1.59 2.77
CA THR A 28 -9.83 -2.87 2.70
C THR A 28 -9.15 -3.25 4.01
N LEU A 29 -9.15 -2.38 5.00
CA LEU A 29 -8.33 -2.48 6.21
C LEU A 29 -9.17 -2.80 7.43
N THR A 30 -8.54 -3.49 8.42
CA THR A 30 -9.13 -3.60 9.75
C THR A 30 -9.03 -2.25 10.48
N ASP A 31 -9.86 -2.05 11.50
CA ASP A 31 -9.83 -0.79 12.27
C ASP A 31 -8.48 -0.57 12.98
N ASP A 32 -7.82 -1.65 13.37
CA ASP A 32 -6.54 -1.61 14.08
C ASP A 32 -5.34 -1.88 13.18
N VAL A 33 -5.48 -1.67 11.87
CA VAL A 33 -4.44 -1.94 10.90
C VAL A 33 -3.09 -1.33 11.30
N GLU A 34 -2.02 -2.09 11.09
CA GLU A 34 -0.66 -1.56 11.24
C GLU A 34 -0.02 -1.45 9.87
N TRP A 35 0.61 -0.33 9.61
CA TRP A 35 1.40 -0.13 8.40
C TRP A 35 2.84 0.14 8.81
N VAL A 36 3.70 -0.82 8.53
CA VAL A 36 5.14 -0.70 8.81
C VAL A 36 5.84 -0.33 7.52
N ILE A 37 6.22 0.93 7.41
CA ILE A 37 7.03 1.39 6.29
C ILE A 37 8.48 1.27 6.75
N HIS A 38 9.10 0.17 6.37
CA HIS A 38 10.42 -0.20 6.88
C HIS A 38 11.45 0.87 6.55
N GLY A 39 12.21 1.26 7.58
CA GLY A 39 13.19 2.34 7.45
C GLY A 39 12.61 3.74 7.55
N HIS A 40 11.29 3.88 7.73
CA HIS A 40 10.62 5.17 7.80
C HIS A 40 9.76 5.31 9.06
N ARG A 41 8.57 4.69 9.12
CA ARG A 41 7.70 4.78 10.29
C ARG A 41 6.66 3.66 10.30
N THR A 42 6.03 3.48 11.47
CA THR A 42 4.88 2.60 11.64
C THR A 42 3.67 3.46 12.00
N THR A 43 2.54 3.19 11.33
CA THR A 43 1.25 3.77 11.72
C THR A 43 0.36 2.69 12.31
N ARG A 44 -0.53 3.09 13.21
CA ARG A 44 -1.50 2.18 13.84
C ARG A 44 -2.89 2.77 13.78
N GLY A 45 -3.84 1.95 13.29
CA GLY A 45 -5.23 2.36 13.12
C GLY A 45 -5.46 3.12 11.82
N LYS A 46 -6.74 3.21 11.44
CA LYS A 46 -7.13 3.83 10.16
C LYS A 46 -6.81 5.32 10.09
N ALA A 47 -6.93 6.04 11.21
CA ALA A 47 -6.68 7.47 11.21
C ALA A 47 -5.21 7.79 10.89
N GLU A 48 -4.28 7.07 11.52
CA GLU A 48 -2.86 7.25 11.22
C GLU A 48 -2.52 6.75 9.83
N PHE A 49 -3.12 5.64 9.40
CA PHE A 49 -2.94 5.13 8.04
C PHE A 49 -3.34 6.19 7.02
N ASP A 50 -4.53 6.78 7.21
CA ASP A 50 -5.05 7.80 6.30
C ASP A 50 -4.09 8.99 6.19
N GLY A 51 -3.54 9.42 7.30
CA GLY A 51 -2.58 10.54 7.34
C GLY A 51 -1.28 10.25 6.59
N GLU A 52 -0.94 8.97 6.38
CA GLU A 52 0.29 8.59 5.69
C GLU A 52 0.08 8.33 4.18
N ILE A 53 -1.18 8.21 3.73
CA ILE A 53 -1.47 7.94 2.31
C ILE A 53 -0.88 9.02 1.41
N GLU A 54 -0.99 10.27 1.80
CA GLU A 54 -0.41 11.39 1.06
C GLU A 54 0.63 12.07 1.92
N ASN A 55 1.82 12.20 1.36
CA ASN A 55 2.95 12.80 2.05
C ASN A 55 3.27 14.15 1.38
N PRO A 56 3.35 15.26 2.16
CA PRO A 56 3.63 16.58 1.58
C PRO A 56 5.00 16.67 0.89
N ALA A 57 5.90 15.71 1.09
CA ALA A 57 7.17 15.67 0.36
C ALA A 57 7.00 15.26 -1.10
N PHE A 58 5.82 14.77 -1.49
CA PHE A 58 5.55 14.29 -2.85
C PHE A 58 4.36 15.01 -3.46
N THR A 59 4.35 15.10 -4.78
CA THR A 59 3.27 15.73 -5.54
C THR A 59 2.37 14.65 -6.14
N GLY A 60 1.10 14.67 -5.78
CA GLY A 60 0.11 13.72 -6.31
C GLY A 60 0.30 12.30 -5.82
N SER A 61 -0.41 11.39 -6.44
CA SER A 61 -0.36 9.96 -6.12
C SER A 61 0.80 9.30 -6.85
N PRO A 62 1.44 8.29 -6.24
CA PRO A 62 2.46 7.53 -6.95
C PRO A 62 1.81 6.68 -8.05
N ASP A 63 2.56 6.46 -9.12
CA ASP A 63 2.21 5.51 -10.17
C ASP A 63 2.79 4.16 -9.75
N LEU A 64 1.92 3.21 -9.42
CA LEU A 64 2.33 1.90 -8.89
C LEU A 64 2.03 0.80 -9.91
N ASP A 65 3.08 0.08 -10.31
CA ASP A 65 2.98 -1.05 -11.22
C ASP A 65 3.27 -2.33 -10.45
N VAL A 66 2.21 -3.07 -10.12
CA VAL A 66 2.32 -4.36 -9.42
C VAL A 66 2.67 -5.42 -10.47
N GLN A 67 3.87 -5.99 -10.37
CA GLN A 67 4.39 -6.93 -11.34
C GLN A 67 4.18 -8.39 -10.94
N ARG A 68 4.19 -8.70 -9.64
CA ARG A 68 4.03 -10.05 -9.14
C ARG A 68 3.16 -10.06 -7.90
N VAL A 69 2.32 -11.08 -7.79
CA VAL A 69 1.49 -11.31 -6.61
C VAL A 69 1.65 -12.77 -6.21
N HIS A 70 1.99 -12.99 -4.95
CA HIS A 70 2.12 -14.33 -4.38
C HIS A 70 1.24 -14.42 -3.14
N GLU A 71 0.60 -15.56 -2.96
CA GLU A 71 -0.30 -15.77 -1.83
C GLU A 71 0.11 -17.03 -1.07
N ASP A 72 0.18 -16.91 0.27
CA ASP A 72 0.48 -18.02 1.15
C ASP A 72 -0.37 -17.89 2.40
N GLY A 73 -1.46 -18.68 2.49
CA GLY A 73 -2.40 -18.58 3.60
C GLY A 73 -2.93 -17.17 3.77
N PRO A 74 -2.82 -16.57 4.97
CA PRO A 74 -3.34 -15.23 5.23
C PRO A 74 -2.43 -14.10 4.73
N VAL A 75 -1.36 -14.43 3.98
CA VAL A 75 -0.39 -13.43 3.52
C VAL A 75 -0.41 -13.34 2.00
N VAL A 76 -0.48 -12.11 1.50
CA VAL A 76 -0.30 -11.81 0.07
C VAL A 76 0.92 -10.91 -0.06
N VAL A 77 1.84 -11.30 -0.95
CA VAL A 77 3.06 -10.53 -1.21
C VAL A 77 2.97 -9.95 -2.61
N THR A 78 3.21 -8.65 -2.72
CA THR A 78 3.29 -7.99 -4.03
C THR A 78 4.68 -7.40 -4.22
N THR A 79 5.17 -7.48 -5.45
CA THR A 79 6.41 -6.81 -5.85
C THR A 79 6.15 -6.02 -7.11
N GLY A 80 6.85 -4.90 -7.25
CA GLY A 80 6.69 -4.07 -8.42
C GLY A 80 7.59 -2.85 -8.41
N GLU A 81 7.27 -1.90 -9.26
CA GLU A 81 7.98 -0.64 -9.34
C GLU A 81 6.99 0.51 -9.31
N GLY A 82 7.45 1.62 -8.79
CA GLY A 82 6.65 2.82 -8.73
C GLY A 82 7.42 4.04 -9.20
N ARG A 83 6.65 5.09 -9.47
CA ARG A 83 7.17 6.40 -9.83
C ARG A 83 6.43 7.45 -9.05
N GLY A 84 7.15 8.48 -8.68
CA GLY A 84 6.56 9.62 -8.01
C GLY A 84 7.31 10.87 -8.36
N VAL A 85 6.80 11.99 -7.83
CA VAL A 85 7.46 13.29 -7.99
C VAL A 85 7.69 13.86 -6.60
N SER A 86 8.97 14.02 -6.24
CA SER A 86 9.37 14.66 -5.01
C SER A 86 9.34 16.17 -5.20
N VAL A 87 8.78 16.88 -4.23
CA VAL A 87 8.78 18.35 -4.23
C VAL A 87 10.22 18.89 -4.26
N GLU A 88 11.12 18.22 -3.58
CA GLU A 88 12.51 18.65 -3.43
C GLU A 88 13.41 18.19 -4.58
N HIS A 89 13.21 16.96 -5.07
CA HIS A 89 14.13 16.33 -6.01
C HIS A 89 13.54 16.02 -7.39
N GLY A 90 12.24 16.27 -7.62
CA GLY A 90 11.58 15.99 -8.89
C GLY A 90 11.23 14.51 -9.07
N PRO A 91 11.12 14.03 -10.32
CA PRO A 91 10.72 12.64 -10.60
C PRO A 91 11.70 11.63 -10.03
N PHE A 92 11.17 10.53 -9.50
CA PHE A 92 11.99 9.43 -8.99
C PHE A 92 11.30 8.11 -9.25
N ARG A 93 12.09 7.03 -9.20
CA ARG A 93 11.62 5.65 -9.35
C ARG A 93 12.04 4.83 -8.14
N PHE A 94 11.25 3.81 -7.83
CA PHE A 94 11.57 2.89 -6.75
C PHE A 94 11.04 1.50 -7.07
N ALA A 95 11.68 0.49 -6.47
CA ALA A 95 11.12 -0.86 -6.40
C ALA A 95 10.41 -0.98 -5.07
N PHE A 96 9.31 -1.75 -5.03
CA PHE A 96 8.61 -1.99 -3.78
C PHE A 96 8.27 -3.45 -3.60
N ASN A 97 8.13 -3.83 -2.33
CA ASN A 97 7.65 -5.13 -1.91
C ASN A 97 6.73 -4.89 -0.71
N ASP A 98 5.46 -5.23 -0.86
CA ASP A 98 4.48 -5.10 0.20
C ASP A 98 3.97 -6.47 0.61
N LEU A 99 4.00 -6.74 1.93
CA LEU A 99 3.39 -7.93 2.51
C LEU A 99 2.09 -7.51 3.18
N PHE A 100 0.98 -8.13 2.77
CA PHE A 100 -0.35 -7.91 3.34
C PHE A 100 -0.72 -9.10 4.20
N THR A 101 -0.92 -8.88 5.49
CA THR A 101 -1.38 -9.92 6.41
C THR A 101 -2.86 -9.69 6.67
N PHE A 102 -3.66 -10.72 6.42
CA PHE A 102 -5.11 -10.66 6.53
C PHE A 102 -5.60 -11.21 7.86
N ARG A 103 -6.68 -10.62 8.36
CA ARG A 103 -7.45 -11.11 9.49
C ARG A 103 -8.92 -10.80 9.22
N ASP A 104 -9.77 -11.81 9.36
CA ASP A 104 -11.23 -11.66 9.14
C ASP A 104 -11.55 -11.01 7.78
N ARG A 105 -10.83 -11.45 6.74
CA ARG A 105 -11.01 -11.00 5.35
C ARG A 105 -10.62 -9.56 5.05
N LEU A 106 -9.98 -8.90 5.98
CA LEU A 106 -9.47 -7.55 5.79
C LEU A 106 -7.97 -7.51 6.04
N ILE A 107 -7.33 -6.49 5.52
CA ILE A 107 -5.90 -6.29 5.69
C ILE A 107 -5.66 -5.75 7.10
N ALA A 108 -4.95 -6.54 7.92
CA ALA A 108 -4.64 -6.17 9.30
C ALA A 108 -3.25 -5.58 9.45
N ARG A 109 -2.36 -5.89 8.49
CA ARG A 109 -0.98 -5.39 8.54
C ARG A 109 -0.42 -5.29 7.13
N VAL A 110 0.29 -4.21 6.88
CA VAL A 110 1.07 -4.02 5.64
C VAL A 110 2.52 -3.77 6.04
N ASP A 111 3.41 -4.58 5.52
CA ASP A 111 4.86 -4.35 5.62
C ASP A 111 5.35 -3.86 4.27
N SER A 112 5.79 -2.62 4.21
CA SER A 112 6.25 -2.00 2.97
C SER A 112 7.76 -1.85 2.96
N TYR A 113 8.39 -2.36 1.91
CA TYR A 113 9.82 -2.24 1.66
C TYR A 113 9.99 -1.46 0.35
N ILE A 114 10.66 -0.34 0.43
CA ILE A 114 10.83 0.56 -0.72
C ILE A 114 12.31 0.76 -0.96
N VAL A 115 12.74 0.50 -2.19
CA VAL A 115 14.15 0.64 -2.60
C VAL A 115 14.22 1.68 -3.70
N PRO A 116 14.86 2.83 -3.45
CA PRO A 116 15.06 3.82 -4.51
C PRO A 116 15.88 3.24 -5.66
N LEU A 117 15.49 3.59 -6.88
CA LEU A 117 16.19 3.17 -8.09
C LEU A 117 16.97 4.36 -8.68
N PRO A 118 18.09 4.06 -9.36
CA PRO A 118 18.88 5.12 -10.02
C PRO A 118 18.10 5.89 -11.08
#